data_ef8d220ddccfb558915ddab0ace98dfb
#
_entry.id   ef8d220ddccfb558915ddab0ace98dfb
#
_cell.length_a   1.000
_cell.length_b   1.000
_cell.length_c   1.000
_cell.angle_alpha   90.00
_cell.angle_beta   90.00
_cell.angle_gamma   90.00
#
_symmetry.space_group_name_H-M   'P 1'
#
loop_
_entity.id
_entity.type
_entity.pdbx_description
1 polymer ?
#
loop_
_entity_poly.entity_id
_entity_poly.type
_entity_poly.pdbx_seq_one_letter_code
_entity_poly.pdbx_strand_id
1 'polypeptide(L)'
;PVDFGPPLAVKPPHEYAGELLLRAGRADAAQAEFASSLQAAPRRAHSLLGLARANQALGNAEAARKAYEELAGIWASADAELPELAEARDAVRAGTPGD
;
A
#
# COMPACT_ATOMS: atom_id res chain seq x y z
N PRO A 1 20.67 23.54 15.85
CA PRO A 1 20.83 23.16 15.52
C PRO A 1 20.39 22.25 15.21
N VAL A 2 19.98 21.90 15.12
CA VAL A 2 19.55 21.03 14.92
C VAL A 2 19.37 20.54 13.88
N ASP A 3 19.76 20.05 13.34
CA ASP A 3 19.69 19.63 12.40
C ASP A 3 19.57 18.44 12.30
N PHE A 4 19.02 17.93 11.94
CA PHE A 4 18.77 16.77 11.85
C PHE A 4 19.23 16.13 10.80
N GLY A 5 20.03 16.27 10.28
CA GLY A 5 20.52 15.51 9.28
C GLY A 5 19.90 15.77 8.00
N PRO A 6 20.41 15.19 6.98
CA PRO A 6 19.92 15.42 5.67
C PRO A 6 18.54 14.91 5.54
N PRO A 7 17.81 15.52 4.71
CA PRO A 7 16.50 15.10 4.48
C PRO A 7 16.52 13.90 3.65
N LEU A 8 16.74 12.79 4.19
CA LEU A 8 16.73 11.63 3.45
C LEU A 8 15.38 11.32 2.99
N ALA A 9 15.26 10.35 2.16
CA ALA A 9 14.00 9.91 1.67
C ALA A 9 13.22 9.34 2.82
N VAL A 10 12.49 10.13 3.48
CA VAL A 10 11.75 9.70 4.63
C VAL A 10 10.33 9.39 4.23
N LYS A 11 9.78 8.31 4.70
CA LYS A 11 8.41 7.98 4.41
C LYS A 11 7.49 8.99 5.05
N PRO A 12 6.38 9.32 4.40
CA PRO A 12 5.38 10.16 5.02
C PRO A 12 4.93 9.55 6.35
N PRO A 13 4.62 10.38 7.33
CA PRO A 13 4.29 9.86 8.66
C PRO A 13 3.14 8.86 8.68
N HIS A 14 2.10 9.11 7.90
CA HIS A 14 0.96 8.19 7.88
C HIS A 14 1.32 6.86 7.25
N GLU A 15 2.13 6.88 6.20
CA GLU A 15 2.54 5.64 5.57
C GLU A 15 3.40 4.81 6.52
N TYR A 16 4.33 5.44 7.21
CA TYR A 16 5.19 4.76 8.15
C TYR A 16 4.37 4.18 9.32
N ALA A 17 3.45 4.98 9.85
CA ALA A 17 2.60 4.53 10.93
C ALA A 17 1.74 3.35 10.48
N GLY A 18 1.22 3.40 9.26
CA GLY A 18 0.44 2.31 8.73
C GLY A 18 1.25 1.02 8.64
N GLU A 19 2.49 1.13 8.19
CA GLU A 19 3.34 -0.05 8.08
C GLU A 19 3.63 -0.67 9.42
N LEU A 20 3.88 0.15 10.42
CA LEU A 20 4.13 -0.35 11.75
C LEU A 20 2.89 -1.02 12.34
N LEU A 21 1.74 -0.40 12.14
CA LEU A 21 0.49 -0.96 12.65
C LEU A 21 0.16 -2.29 11.97
N LEU A 22 0.42 -2.38 10.68
CA LEU A 22 0.18 -3.61 9.95
C LEU A 22 1.05 -4.73 10.51
N ARG A 23 2.31 -4.45 10.77
CA ARG A 23 3.20 -5.43 11.34
C ARG A 23 2.75 -5.85 12.73
N ALA A 24 2.14 -4.93 13.47
CA ALA A 24 1.66 -5.22 14.81
C ALA A 24 0.33 -5.96 14.81
N GLY A 25 -0.22 -6.25 13.65
CA GLY A 25 -1.50 -6.94 13.58
C GLY A 25 -2.69 -6.02 13.73
N ARG A 26 -2.46 -4.71 13.62
CA ARG A 26 -3.53 -3.73 13.76
C ARG A 26 -3.97 -3.25 12.40
N ALA A 27 -4.55 -4.16 11.61
CA ALA A 27 -4.91 -3.84 10.23
C ALA A 27 -5.96 -2.74 10.15
N ASP A 28 -6.87 -2.66 11.12
CA ASP A 28 -7.89 -1.62 11.12
C ASP A 28 -7.26 -0.23 11.25
N ALA A 29 -6.34 -0.08 12.20
CA ALA A 29 -5.67 1.20 12.38
C ALA A 29 -4.73 1.49 11.22
N ALA A 30 -4.10 0.45 10.68
CA ALA A 30 -3.22 0.61 9.53
C ALA A 30 -3.99 1.12 8.31
N GLN A 31 -5.17 0.59 8.10
CA GLN A 31 -6.01 1.02 6.99
C GLN A 31 -6.26 2.52 7.05
N ALA A 32 -6.58 3.03 8.24
CA ALA A 32 -6.85 4.44 8.40
C ALA A 32 -5.63 5.30 8.09
N GLU A 33 -4.45 4.83 8.52
CA GLU A 33 -3.23 5.58 8.27
C GLU A 33 -2.88 5.60 6.78
N PHE A 34 -3.01 4.47 6.11
CA PHE A 34 -2.75 4.45 4.68
C PHE A 34 -3.75 5.31 3.91
N ALA A 35 -5.01 5.30 4.33
CA ALA A 35 -6.01 6.14 3.69
C ALA A 35 -5.66 7.63 3.85
N SER A 36 -5.17 8.02 5.02
CA SER A 36 -4.74 9.39 5.24
C SER A 36 -3.56 9.76 4.35
N SER A 37 -2.62 8.83 4.22
CA SER A 37 -1.48 9.06 3.33
C SER A 37 -1.94 9.28 1.90
N LEU A 38 -2.92 8.51 1.46
CA LEU A 38 -3.41 8.61 0.10
C LEU A 38 -4.24 9.87 -0.15
N GLN A 39 -4.81 10.45 0.90
CA GLN A 39 -5.47 11.73 0.74
C GLN A 39 -4.48 12.81 0.34
N ALA A 40 -3.28 12.74 0.87
CA ALA A 40 -2.25 13.71 0.54
C ALA A 40 -1.56 13.39 -0.77
N ALA A 41 -1.43 12.11 -1.10
CA ALA A 41 -0.74 11.67 -2.31
C ALA A 41 -1.48 10.46 -2.88
N PRO A 42 -2.51 10.69 -3.70
CA PRO A 42 -3.41 9.60 -4.11
C PRO A 42 -2.76 8.46 -4.89
N ARG A 43 -1.63 8.73 -5.54
CA ARG A 43 -1.02 7.67 -6.32
C ARG A 43 0.27 7.15 -5.71
N ARG A 44 0.40 7.29 -4.41
CA ARG A 44 1.60 6.83 -3.75
C ARG A 44 1.60 5.30 -3.65
N ALA A 45 2.50 4.67 -4.38
CA ALA A 45 2.49 3.22 -4.54
C ALA A 45 2.59 2.46 -3.23
N HIS A 46 3.49 2.87 -2.35
CA HIS A 46 3.65 2.15 -1.10
C HIS A 46 2.45 2.28 -0.18
N SER A 47 1.74 3.40 -0.26
CA SER A 47 0.51 3.55 0.52
C SER A 47 -0.61 2.70 -0.06
N LEU A 48 -0.67 2.58 -1.39
CA LEU A 48 -1.65 1.68 -1.99
C LEU A 48 -1.36 0.23 -1.63
N LEU A 49 -0.10 -0.15 -1.64
CA LEU A 49 0.27 -1.51 -1.24
C LEU A 49 -0.14 -1.78 0.20
N GLY A 50 0.16 -0.82 1.09
CA GLY A 50 -0.21 -0.97 2.49
C GLY A 50 -1.71 -1.06 2.68
N LEU A 51 -2.45 -0.21 1.97
CA LEU A 51 -3.90 -0.24 2.07
C LEU A 51 -4.45 -1.57 1.57
N ALA A 52 -3.90 -2.09 0.48
CA ALA A 52 -4.34 -3.37 -0.03
C ALA A 52 -4.10 -4.49 0.97
N ARG A 53 -2.92 -4.49 1.58
CA ARG A 53 -2.58 -5.51 2.56
C ARG A 53 -3.45 -5.41 3.81
N ALA A 54 -3.72 -4.18 4.25
CA ALA A 54 -4.56 -3.99 5.42
C ALA A 54 -5.99 -4.47 5.15
N ASN A 55 -6.52 -4.15 3.99
CA ASN A 55 -7.86 -4.61 3.64
C ASN A 55 -7.91 -6.12 3.50
N GLN A 56 -6.85 -6.72 2.97
CA GLN A 56 -6.78 -8.17 2.86
C GLN A 56 -6.80 -8.81 4.24
N ALA A 57 -6.06 -8.25 5.18
CA ALA A 57 -6.03 -8.76 6.55
C ALA A 57 -7.37 -8.61 7.23
N LEU A 58 -8.14 -7.59 6.86
CA LEU A 58 -9.46 -7.37 7.43
C LEU A 58 -10.56 -8.18 6.75
N GLY A 59 -10.22 -8.87 5.68
CA GLY A 59 -11.22 -9.63 4.95
C GLY A 59 -12.02 -8.81 3.95
N ASN A 60 -11.59 -7.58 3.69
CA ASN A 60 -12.26 -6.72 2.72
C ASN A 60 -11.70 -6.98 1.34
N ALA A 61 -12.10 -8.10 0.74
CA ALA A 61 -11.49 -8.56 -0.50
C ALA A 61 -11.67 -7.57 -1.65
N GLU A 62 -12.84 -6.96 -1.74
CA GLU A 62 -13.09 -6.04 -2.85
C GLU A 62 -12.24 -4.80 -2.76
N ALA A 63 -12.12 -4.23 -1.56
CA ALA A 63 -11.28 -3.05 -1.36
C ALA A 63 -9.81 -3.38 -1.59
N ALA A 64 -9.39 -4.56 -1.16
CA ALA A 64 -8.00 -4.99 -1.38
C ALA A 64 -7.74 -5.13 -2.88
N ARG A 65 -8.66 -5.75 -3.61
CA ARG A 65 -8.47 -5.94 -5.04
C ARG A 65 -8.36 -4.60 -5.77
N LYS A 66 -9.20 -3.64 -5.40
CA LYS A 66 -9.15 -2.32 -6.03
C LYS A 66 -7.81 -1.64 -5.81
N ALA A 67 -7.30 -1.72 -4.59
CA ALA A 67 -6.01 -1.10 -4.29
C ALA A 67 -4.88 -1.79 -5.05
N TYR A 68 -4.93 -3.11 -5.14
CA TYR A 68 -3.92 -3.83 -5.91
C TYR A 68 -4.03 -3.52 -7.40
N GLU A 69 -5.23 -3.33 -7.92
CA GLU A 69 -5.40 -2.96 -9.33
C GLU A 69 -4.78 -1.61 -9.63
N GLU A 70 -5.01 -0.65 -8.75
CA GLU A 70 -4.40 0.66 -8.93
C GLU A 70 -2.89 0.57 -8.86
N LEU A 71 -2.38 -0.21 -7.91
CA LEU A 71 -0.95 -0.37 -7.76
C LEU A 71 -0.33 -1.01 -8.99
N ALA A 72 -0.97 -2.06 -9.49
CA ALA A 72 -0.46 -2.74 -10.69
C ALA A 72 -0.43 -1.79 -11.87
N GLY A 73 -1.43 -0.92 -11.98
CA GLY A 73 -1.46 0.06 -13.05
C GLY A 73 -0.32 1.07 -12.96
N ILE A 74 -0.02 1.50 -11.74
CA ILE A 74 1.07 2.44 -11.54
C ILE A 74 2.41 1.80 -11.88
N TRP A 75 2.62 0.57 -11.41
CA TRP A 75 3.90 -0.10 -11.61
C TRP A 75 4.05 -0.75 -12.97
N ALA A 76 2.96 -0.88 -13.71
CA ALA A 76 3.02 -1.49 -15.03
C ALA A 76 3.91 -0.71 -15.98
N SER A 77 4.04 0.59 -15.76
CA SER A 77 4.90 1.39 -16.61
C SER A 77 6.31 1.52 -16.06
N ALA A 78 6.61 0.87 -14.95
CA ALA A 78 7.96 0.88 -14.41
C ALA A 78 8.79 -0.16 -15.12
N ASP A 79 10.06 0.15 -15.28
CA ASP A 79 10.96 -0.79 -15.95
C ASP A 79 11.43 -1.90 -15.05
N ALA A 80 11.37 -1.70 -13.76
CA ALA A 80 11.93 -2.68 -12.84
C ALA A 80 10.91 -3.73 -12.49
N GLU A 81 11.38 -4.94 -12.31
CA GLU A 81 10.53 -5.98 -11.81
C GLU A 81 10.59 -5.96 -10.32
N LEU A 82 9.48 -5.68 -9.69
CA LEU A 82 9.41 -5.57 -8.25
C LEU A 82 8.62 -6.74 -7.69
N PRO A 83 9.07 -7.33 -6.58
CA PRO A 83 8.28 -8.39 -5.95
C PRO A 83 6.87 -7.93 -5.61
N GLU A 84 6.73 -6.68 -5.22
CA GLU A 84 5.42 -6.13 -4.88
C GLU A 84 4.50 -6.06 -6.09
N LEU A 85 5.07 -5.91 -7.27
CA LEU A 85 4.26 -5.92 -8.47
C LEU A 85 3.69 -7.30 -8.72
N ALA A 86 4.49 -8.34 -8.50
CA ALA A 86 4.00 -9.70 -8.62
C ALA A 86 2.89 -9.97 -7.59
N GLU A 87 3.08 -9.48 -6.38
CA GLU A 87 2.06 -9.61 -5.35
C GLU A 87 0.75 -8.98 -5.81
N ALA A 88 0.83 -7.77 -6.38
CA ALA A 88 -0.36 -7.06 -6.83
C ALA A 88 -1.05 -7.80 -7.96
N ARG A 89 -0.28 -8.28 -8.92
CA ARG A 89 -0.85 -9.01 -10.04
C ARG A 89 -1.52 -10.30 -9.61
N ASP A 90 -0.89 -11.01 -8.69
CA ASP A 90 -1.44 -12.27 -8.22
C ASP A 90 -2.72 -12.03 -7.43
N ALA A 91 -2.76 -10.97 -6.64
CA ALA A 91 -3.94 -10.67 -5.86
C ALA A 91 -5.11 -10.30 -6.77
N VAL A 92 -4.86 -9.53 -7.82
CA VAL A 92 -5.90 -9.17 -8.77
C VAL A 92 -6.43 -10.41 -9.46
N ARG A 93 -5.51 -11.28 -9.90
CA ARG A 93 -5.91 -12.50 -10.57
C ARG A 93 -6.75 -13.40 -9.66
N ALA A 94 -6.32 -13.53 -8.41
CA ALA A 94 -7.03 -14.38 -7.47
C ALA A 94 -8.41 -13.84 -7.14
N GLY A 95 -8.58 -12.53 -7.22
CA GLY A 95 -9.86 -11.93 -6.91
C GLY A 95 -10.83 -11.85 -8.07
N THR A 96 -10.43 -12.35 -9.24
CA THR A 96 -11.30 -12.26 -10.41
C THR A 96 -12.28 -13.42 -10.41
N PRO A 97 -13.57 -13.12 -10.32
CA PRO A 97 -14.55 -14.20 -10.27
C PRO A 97 -14.68 -14.89 -11.63
N GLY A 98 -15.04 -16.13 -11.59
CA GLY A 98 -15.33 -16.86 -12.82
C GLY A 98 -14.14 -17.43 -13.52
N ASP A 99 -13.00 -17.30 -12.96
CA ASP A 99 -11.79 -17.85 -13.61
C ASP A 99 -11.40 -19.20 -13.13
#